data_9dcb2958464b2140bc93a53441d22500
#
_entry.id   9dcb2958464b2140bc93a53441d22500
#
_cell.length_a   1.000
_cell.length_b   1.000
_cell.length_c   1.000
_cell.angle_alpha   90.00
_cell.angle_beta   90.00
_cell.angle_gamma   90.00
#
_symmetry.space_group_name_H-M   'P 1'
#
loop_
_entity.id
_entity.type
_entity.pdbx_description
1 polymer ?
#
loop_
_entity_poly.entity_id
_entity_poly.type
_entity_poly.pdbx_seq_one_letter_code
_entity_poly.pdbx_strand_id
1 'polypeptide(L)'
;ITSLTPTYEKDTDENNVPVSYSRTIIITLKNDPSAVAHAFSPHDKSAILSELKKGESYFSVSDYEIAYNSPVIIATFDAVTDEVAKVEFYKNMTITSYAKGEGSLSYIGDRTVTFNCTDNMNYTFNWHPSEEDK
;
A
#
# COMPACT_ATOMS: atom_id res chain seq x y z
N ILE A 1 -15.75 1.76 -0.15
CA ILE A 1 -15.57 1.92 -1.61
C ILE A 1 -16.24 3.21 -2.05
N THR A 2 -15.50 4.11 -2.69
CA THR A 2 -16.06 5.36 -3.27
C THR A 2 -16.32 5.23 -4.75
N SER A 3 -15.55 4.40 -5.45
CA SER A 3 -15.79 4.11 -6.86
C SER A 3 -15.31 2.71 -7.23
N LEU A 4 -15.90 2.17 -8.28
CA LEU A 4 -15.56 0.92 -8.92
C LEU A 4 -15.62 1.12 -10.43
N THR A 5 -14.50 1.03 -11.11
CA THR A 5 -14.42 1.27 -12.55
C THR A 5 -13.86 0.02 -13.23
N PRO A 6 -14.68 -0.71 -14.00
CA PRO A 6 -14.19 -1.81 -14.83
C PRO A 6 -13.64 -1.29 -16.16
N THR A 7 -12.53 -1.85 -16.60
CA THR A 7 -11.97 -1.63 -17.94
C THR A 7 -11.57 -2.96 -18.55
N TYR A 8 -11.58 -3.03 -19.89
CA TYR A 8 -11.20 -4.20 -20.63
C TYR A 8 -10.07 -3.85 -21.59
N GLU A 9 -9.02 -4.63 -21.57
CA GLU A 9 -7.91 -4.52 -22.49
C GLU A 9 -7.77 -5.84 -23.27
N LYS A 10 -7.25 -5.74 -24.48
CA LYS A 10 -7.10 -6.86 -25.39
C LYS A 10 -5.74 -6.80 -26.06
N ASP A 11 -4.94 -7.81 -25.82
CA ASP A 11 -3.70 -7.99 -26.55
C ASP A 11 -3.95 -8.70 -27.88
N THR A 12 -3.24 -8.29 -28.89
CA THR A 12 -3.29 -8.90 -30.22
C THR A 12 -1.91 -9.33 -30.67
N ASP A 13 -1.85 -10.38 -31.48
CA ASP A 13 -0.62 -10.80 -32.16
C ASP A 13 -0.28 -9.89 -33.34
N GLU A 14 0.80 -10.20 -34.06
CA GLU A 14 1.28 -9.46 -35.25
C GLU A 14 0.26 -9.38 -36.39
N ASN A 15 -0.75 -10.26 -36.38
CA ASN A 15 -1.83 -10.30 -37.37
C ASN A 15 -3.13 -9.65 -36.89
N ASN A 16 -3.09 -8.89 -35.77
CA ASN A 16 -4.26 -8.34 -35.10
C ASN A 16 -5.27 -9.40 -34.60
N VAL A 17 -4.84 -10.62 -34.38
CA VAL A 17 -5.66 -11.68 -33.80
C VAL A 17 -5.57 -11.59 -32.27
N PRO A 18 -6.69 -11.58 -31.54
CA PRO A 18 -6.66 -11.56 -30.09
C PRO A 18 -5.97 -12.79 -29.51
N VAL A 19 -4.93 -12.59 -28.69
CA VAL A 19 -4.19 -13.66 -28.01
C VAL A 19 -4.47 -13.71 -26.50
N SER A 20 -4.88 -12.59 -25.92
CA SER A 20 -5.29 -12.52 -24.53
C SER A 20 -6.34 -11.43 -24.31
N TYR A 21 -7.05 -11.54 -23.22
CA TYR A 21 -7.99 -10.53 -22.76
C TYR A 21 -7.72 -10.27 -21.29
N SER A 22 -7.64 -9.02 -20.90
CA SER A 22 -7.59 -8.63 -19.50
C SER A 22 -8.77 -7.74 -19.12
N ARG A 23 -9.21 -7.87 -17.89
CA ARG A 23 -10.22 -7.02 -17.29
C ARG A 23 -9.62 -6.38 -16.04
N THR A 24 -9.66 -5.07 -15.98
CA THR A 24 -9.15 -4.33 -14.83
C THR A 24 -10.29 -3.71 -14.04
N ILE A 25 -10.27 -3.86 -12.74
CA ILE A 25 -11.21 -3.25 -11.81
C ILE A 25 -10.42 -2.31 -10.90
N ILE A 26 -10.79 -1.04 -10.90
CA ILE A 26 -10.21 -0.02 -10.03
C ILE A 26 -11.18 0.26 -8.89
N ILE A 27 -10.73 0.04 -7.67
CA ILE A 27 -11.52 0.26 -6.46
C ILE A 27 -10.89 1.41 -5.69
N THR A 28 -11.58 2.53 -5.60
CA THR A 28 -11.17 3.66 -4.77
C THR A 28 -11.86 3.57 -3.42
N LEU A 29 -11.10 3.61 -2.36
CA LEU A 29 -11.61 3.55 -0.99
C LEU A 29 -11.76 4.96 -0.41
N LYS A 30 -12.56 5.08 0.62
CA LYS A 30 -12.69 6.31 1.41
C LYS A 30 -11.37 6.61 2.12
N ASN A 31 -11.21 7.86 2.48
CA ASN A 31 -10.17 8.24 3.44
C ASN A 31 -10.37 7.46 4.75
N ASP A 32 -9.27 6.99 5.30
CA ASP A 32 -9.25 6.37 6.62
C ASP A 32 -8.31 7.17 7.52
N PRO A 33 -8.84 8.16 8.27
CA PRO A 33 -8.03 9.07 9.06
C PRO A 33 -7.38 8.42 10.28
N SER A 34 -7.83 7.23 10.66
CA SER A 34 -7.31 6.52 11.84
C SER A 34 -6.63 5.19 11.50
N ALA A 35 -6.57 4.85 10.23
CA ALA A 35 -6.05 3.57 9.74
C ALA A 35 -6.67 2.35 10.44
N VAL A 36 -7.95 2.45 10.82
CA VAL A 36 -8.67 1.39 11.51
C VAL A 36 -9.02 0.24 10.57
N ALA A 37 -9.32 0.57 9.32
CA ALA A 37 -9.65 -0.42 8.30
C ALA A 37 -8.37 -0.95 7.65
N HIS A 38 -7.66 -1.82 8.32
CA HIS A 38 -6.40 -2.44 7.87
C HIS A 38 -6.56 -3.35 6.64
N ALA A 39 -7.33 -2.92 5.65
CA ALA A 39 -7.59 -3.71 4.44
C ALA A 39 -6.30 -4.03 3.66
N PHE A 40 -5.23 -3.27 3.86
CA PHE A 40 -4.04 -3.34 3.03
C PHE A 40 -2.82 -3.94 3.72
N SER A 41 -2.68 -3.76 5.00
CA SER A 41 -1.58 -4.31 5.78
C SER A 41 -1.84 -3.98 7.25
N PRO A 42 -1.97 -4.95 8.11
CA PRO A 42 -1.93 -4.69 9.54
C PRO A 42 -0.52 -4.17 9.86
N HIS A 43 -0.40 -2.91 10.22
CA HIS A 43 0.82 -2.40 10.79
C HIS A 43 0.87 -2.83 12.25
N ASP A 44 1.81 -3.67 12.61
CA ASP A 44 2.12 -3.90 14.01
C ASP A 44 2.80 -2.65 14.58
N LYS A 45 1.99 -1.78 15.16
CA LYS A 45 2.43 -0.49 15.71
C LYS A 45 3.51 -0.68 16.77
N SER A 46 3.43 -1.72 17.58
CA SER A 46 4.43 -1.98 18.61
C SER A 46 5.77 -2.41 18.06
N ALA A 47 5.76 -3.23 17.00
CA ALA A 47 6.98 -3.61 16.30
C ALA A 47 7.66 -2.41 15.62
N ILE A 48 6.89 -1.56 14.95
CA ILE A 48 7.42 -0.35 14.31
C ILE A 48 8.00 0.62 15.34
N LEU A 49 7.29 0.87 16.44
CA LEU A 49 7.80 1.71 17.52
C LEU A 49 9.07 1.12 18.14
N SER A 50 9.16 -0.20 18.28
CA SER A 50 10.37 -0.87 18.75
C SER A 50 11.56 -0.67 17.82
N GLU A 51 11.34 -0.71 16.50
CA GLU A 51 12.41 -0.42 15.52
C GLU A 51 12.84 1.04 15.56
N LEU A 52 11.90 1.97 15.68
CA LEU A 52 12.20 3.39 15.83
C LEU A 52 13.04 3.68 17.08
N LYS A 53 12.79 2.96 18.17
CA LYS A 53 13.55 3.09 19.43
C LYS A 53 15.02 2.68 19.31
N LYS A 54 15.39 1.84 18.35
CA LYS A 54 16.79 1.46 18.11
C LYS A 54 17.66 2.62 17.62
N GLY A 55 17.06 3.69 17.10
CA GLY A 55 17.76 4.89 16.62
C GLY A 55 17.80 6.05 17.61
N GLU A 56 17.43 5.85 18.85
CA GLU A 56 17.19 6.89 19.87
C GLU A 56 18.44 7.53 20.51
N SER A 57 19.41 7.93 19.68
CA SER A 57 20.52 8.74 20.24
C SER A 57 20.18 10.23 20.36
N TYR A 58 19.26 10.73 19.51
CA TYR A 58 18.95 12.15 19.39
C TYR A 58 17.46 12.46 19.50
N PHE A 59 16.62 11.51 19.14
CA PHE A 59 15.16 11.66 19.19
C PHE A 59 14.52 10.38 19.70
N SER A 60 13.51 10.53 20.55
CA SER A 60 12.58 9.44 20.87
C SER A 60 11.24 9.68 20.20
N VAL A 61 10.63 8.63 19.68
CA VAL A 61 9.27 8.65 19.12
C VAL A 61 8.34 7.93 20.09
N SER A 62 7.46 8.67 20.71
CA SER A 62 6.52 8.11 21.71
C SER A 62 5.33 7.43 21.04
N ASP A 63 4.85 8.00 19.94
CA ASP A 63 3.69 7.53 19.20
C ASP A 63 3.68 8.04 17.77
N TYR A 64 2.88 7.42 16.91
CA TYR A 64 2.60 7.90 15.57
C TYR A 64 1.18 7.50 15.15
N GLU A 65 0.63 8.23 14.19
CA GLU A 65 -0.66 7.97 13.57
C GLU A 65 -0.51 7.95 12.05
N ILE A 66 -1.26 7.07 11.39
CA ILE A 66 -1.30 6.98 9.94
C ILE A 66 -2.74 7.24 9.48
N ALA A 67 -2.89 8.17 8.55
CA ALA A 67 -4.13 8.39 7.84
C ALA A 67 -3.95 7.99 6.37
N TYR A 68 -4.85 7.18 5.85
CA TYR A 68 -4.88 6.82 4.43
C TYR A 68 -5.76 7.80 3.66
N ASN A 69 -5.22 8.34 2.57
CA ASN A 69 -5.90 9.30 1.70
C ASN A 69 -6.33 8.59 0.42
N SER A 70 -7.61 8.25 0.32
CA SER A 70 -8.21 7.59 -0.84
C SER A 70 -7.35 6.44 -1.41
N PRO A 71 -7.10 5.38 -0.65
CA PRO A 71 -6.32 4.26 -1.15
C PRO A 71 -7.00 3.62 -2.36
N VAL A 72 -6.20 3.12 -3.31
CA VAL A 72 -6.69 2.52 -4.54
C VAL A 72 -6.20 1.09 -4.66
N ILE A 73 -7.10 0.18 -5.02
CA ILE A 73 -6.79 -1.19 -5.40
C ILE A 73 -7.06 -1.34 -6.90
N ILE A 74 -6.09 -1.87 -7.63
CA ILE A 74 -6.27 -2.21 -9.03
C ILE A 74 -6.11 -3.73 -9.17
N ALA A 75 -7.19 -4.40 -9.53
CA ALA A 75 -7.20 -5.84 -9.77
C ALA A 75 -7.31 -6.10 -11.28
N THR A 76 -6.37 -6.86 -11.82
CA THR A 76 -6.36 -7.28 -13.21
C THR A 76 -6.64 -8.76 -13.30
N PHE A 77 -7.61 -9.14 -14.11
CA PHE A 77 -8.08 -10.50 -14.32
C PHE A 77 -7.78 -10.93 -15.73
N ASP A 78 -7.50 -12.23 -15.92
CA ASP A 78 -7.64 -12.85 -17.22
C ASP A 78 -9.14 -12.90 -17.58
N ALA A 79 -9.52 -12.28 -18.70
CA ALA A 79 -10.95 -12.17 -19.05
C ALA A 79 -11.53 -13.47 -19.62
N VAL A 80 -10.70 -14.46 -19.92
CA VAL A 80 -11.12 -15.78 -20.39
C VAL A 80 -11.36 -16.73 -19.22
N THR A 81 -10.44 -16.76 -18.25
CA THR A 81 -10.50 -17.69 -17.12
C THR A 81 -11.13 -17.07 -15.86
N ASP A 82 -11.30 -15.75 -15.82
CA ASP A 82 -11.70 -14.98 -14.65
C ASP A 82 -10.74 -15.10 -13.44
N GLU A 83 -9.55 -15.64 -13.66
CA GLU A 83 -8.52 -15.71 -12.64
C GLU A 83 -7.87 -14.35 -12.43
N VAL A 84 -7.61 -14.01 -11.18
CA VAL A 84 -6.87 -12.78 -10.87
C VAL A 84 -5.41 -12.95 -11.27
N ALA A 85 -4.92 -12.07 -12.14
CA ALA A 85 -3.55 -12.11 -12.63
C ALA A 85 -2.63 -11.20 -11.82
N LYS A 86 -3.14 -10.03 -11.39
CA LYS A 86 -2.37 -9.02 -10.69
C LYS A 86 -3.25 -8.22 -9.76
N VAL A 87 -2.72 -7.86 -8.59
CA VAL A 87 -3.33 -6.89 -7.69
C VAL A 87 -2.31 -5.84 -7.32
N GLU A 88 -2.67 -4.59 -7.47
CA GLU A 88 -1.85 -3.43 -7.13
C GLU A 88 -2.54 -2.61 -6.06
N PHE A 89 -1.78 -2.22 -5.04
CA PHE A 89 -2.23 -1.36 -3.96
C PHE A 89 -1.47 -0.04 -4.02
N TYR A 90 -2.20 1.06 -4.06
CA TYR A 90 -1.66 2.41 -4.01
C TYR A 90 -2.15 3.10 -2.75
N LYS A 91 -1.22 3.40 -1.85
CA LYS A 91 -1.52 4.00 -0.55
C LYS A 91 -0.86 5.37 -0.46
N ASN A 92 -1.67 6.41 -0.46
CA ASN A 92 -1.22 7.74 -0.07
C ASN A 92 -1.48 7.90 1.42
N MET A 93 -0.46 8.21 2.18
CA MET A 93 -0.54 8.28 3.64
C MET A 93 -0.07 9.62 4.15
N THR A 94 -0.73 10.10 5.19
CA THR A 94 -0.22 11.16 6.06
C THR A 94 0.18 10.54 7.37
N ILE A 95 1.44 10.64 7.74
CA ILE A 95 1.98 10.12 8.98
C ILE A 95 2.26 11.27 9.92
N THR A 96 1.71 11.22 11.12
CA THR A 96 1.96 12.17 12.19
C THR A 96 2.71 11.46 13.29
N SER A 97 3.92 11.93 13.61
CA SER A 97 4.79 11.37 14.64
C SER A 97 4.95 12.34 15.79
N TYR A 98 4.87 11.81 17.00
CA TYR A 98 5.12 12.54 18.23
C TYR A 98 6.50 12.22 18.75
N ALA A 99 7.41 13.17 18.63
CA ALA A 99 8.82 13.00 18.92
C ALA A 99 9.31 13.99 19.97
N LYS A 100 10.40 13.63 20.64
CA LYS A 100 11.07 14.46 21.63
C LYS A 100 12.57 14.45 21.37
N GLY A 101 13.22 15.59 21.50
CA GLY A 101 14.68 15.67 21.45
C GLY A 101 15.30 15.06 22.70
N GLU A 102 16.36 14.28 22.51
CA GLU A 102 17.10 13.58 23.55
C GLU A 102 18.59 13.99 23.54
N GLY A 103 19.28 13.75 24.64
CA GLY A 103 20.71 14.03 24.76
C GLY A 103 21.05 15.47 24.43
N SER A 104 21.93 15.69 23.43
CA SER A 104 22.34 17.03 22.99
C SER A 104 21.21 17.83 22.32
N LEU A 105 20.11 17.19 21.91
CA LEU A 105 18.95 17.81 21.32
C LEU A 105 17.77 17.97 22.29
N SER A 106 17.98 17.70 23.58
CA SER A 106 16.91 17.81 24.61
C SER A 106 16.28 19.19 24.70
N TYR A 107 16.99 20.25 24.28
CA TYR A 107 16.48 21.63 24.24
C TYR A 107 15.33 21.82 23.22
N ILE A 108 15.18 20.90 22.27
CA ILE A 108 14.11 20.96 21.28
C ILE A 108 12.75 20.67 21.92
N GLY A 109 12.71 19.80 22.94
CA GLY A 109 11.49 19.39 23.62
C GLY A 109 10.58 18.54 22.73
N ASP A 110 9.28 18.53 23.03
CA ASP A 110 8.29 17.77 22.29
C ASP A 110 7.98 18.42 20.94
N ARG A 111 7.86 17.59 19.89
CA ARG A 111 7.54 18.01 18.53
C ARG A 111 6.56 17.06 17.89
N THR A 112 5.65 17.62 17.12
CA THR A 112 4.78 16.87 16.19
C THR A 112 5.32 17.05 14.78
N VAL A 113 5.62 15.97 14.11
CA VAL A 113 6.12 15.97 12.74
C VAL A 113 5.12 15.27 11.85
N THR A 114 4.66 15.95 10.82
CA THR A 114 3.71 15.41 9.86
C THR A 114 4.36 15.37 8.48
N PHE A 115 4.25 14.24 7.80
CA PHE A 115 4.76 14.07 6.44
C PHE A 115 3.84 13.17 5.63
N ASN A 116 3.88 13.36 4.31
CA ASN A 116 3.15 12.52 3.37
C ASN A 116 4.09 11.51 2.74
N CYS A 117 3.60 10.30 2.57
CA CYS A 117 4.31 9.26 1.85
C CYS A 117 3.36 8.45 0.99
N THR A 118 3.93 7.77 0.00
CA THR A 118 3.21 6.85 -0.87
C THR A 118 3.87 5.48 -0.79
N ASP A 119 3.07 4.46 -0.60
CA ASP A 119 3.50 3.07 -0.63
C ASP A 119 2.69 2.33 -1.69
N ASN A 120 3.40 1.67 -2.60
CA ASN A 120 2.80 0.89 -3.67
C ASN A 120 3.24 -0.57 -3.53
N MET A 121 2.28 -1.48 -3.57
CA MET A 121 2.52 -2.92 -3.48
C MET A 121 1.89 -3.61 -4.67
N ASN A 122 2.62 -4.54 -5.27
CA ASN A 122 2.16 -5.32 -6.43
C ASN A 122 2.26 -6.80 -6.13
N TYR A 123 1.19 -7.53 -6.43
CA TYR A 123 1.15 -8.99 -6.37
C TYR A 123 0.78 -9.54 -7.74
N THR A 124 1.62 -10.43 -8.25
CA THR A 124 1.35 -11.17 -9.48
C THR A 124 1.09 -12.62 -9.12
N PHE A 125 0.05 -13.21 -9.70
CA PHE A 125 -0.39 -14.57 -9.42
C PHE A 125 -0.09 -15.48 -10.62
N ASN A 126 0.50 -16.63 -10.34
CA ASN A 126 0.70 -17.71 -11.32
C ASN A 126 -0.10 -18.94 -10.85
N TRP A 127 -1.29 -19.10 -11.40
CA TRP A 127 -2.21 -20.17 -11.02
C TRP A 127 -1.83 -21.54 -11.59
N HIS A 128 -1.05 -21.53 -12.69
CA HIS A 128 -0.63 -22.74 -13.41
C HIS A 128 0.89 -22.76 -13.55
N PRO A 129 1.64 -22.84 -12.42
CA PRO A 129 3.10 -22.85 -12.49
C PRO A 129 3.59 -24.10 -13.21
N SER A 130 4.68 -23.94 -13.99
CA SER A 130 5.37 -25.09 -14.58
C SER A 130 5.98 -25.97 -13.50
N GLU A 131 6.35 -27.22 -13.82
CA GLU A 131 6.99 -28.11 -12.85
C GLU A 131 8.35 -27.58 -12.36
N GLU A 132 9.00 -26.72 -13.15
CA GLU A 132 10.25 -26.05 -12.77
C GLU A 132 10.05 -24.97 -11.68
N ASP A 133 8.84 -24.45 -11.55
CA ASP A 133 8.47 -23.40 -10.57
C ASP A 133 8.03 -23.96 -9.22
N LYS A 134 8.00 -25.27 -9.08
CA LYS A 134 7.54 -25.97 -7.85
C LYS A 134 8.69 -26.24 -6.88
#